data_84aa0346f3804544e23832eaa482bbbc
#
_entry.id   84aa0346f3804544e23832eaa482bbbc
#
_cell.length_a   1.000
_cell.length_b   1.000
_cell.length_c   1.000
_cell.angle_alpha   90.00
_cell.angle_beta   90.00
_cell.angle_gamma   90.00
#
_symmetry.space_group_name_H-M   'P 1'
#
loop_
_entity.id
_entity.type
_entity.pdbx_description
1 polymer ?
#
loop_
_entity_poly.entity_id
_entity_poly.type
_entity_poly.pdbx_seq_one_letter_code
_entity_poly.pdbx_strand_id
1 'polypeptide(L)'
;MTFYKKENSMDLGDTVIANIFLREYMPQADGNFVKVYLLAYGYASGGVQGKDNASLAKSLQLLESDVHRAWTYWEDQGIVEKIPREDSQDPLDYDVYFVDLKELYIKN
;
A
#
# COMPACT_ATOMS: atom_id res chain seq x y z
N MET A 1 -21.42 14.43 -15.76
CA MET A 1 -21.02 14.72 -14.38
C MET A 1 -19.53 14.98 -14.31
N THR A 2 -19.13 16.00 -13.58
CA THR A 2 -17.73 16.37 -13.39
C THR A 2 -17.42 16.40 -11.89
N PHE A 3 -16.23 15.94 -11.54
CA PHE A 3 -15.79 15.92 -10.16
C PHE A 3 -14.88 17.12 -9.90
N TYR A 4 -15.16 17.85 -8.84
CA TYR A 4 -14.41 19.05 -8.48
C TYR A 4 -13.77 18.86 -7.11
N LYS A 5 -12.58 19.43 -6.96
CA LYS A 5 -11.87 19.43 -5.70
C LYS A 5 -11.94 20.84 -5.11
N LYS A 6 -12.45 20.97 -3.88
CA LYS A 6 -12.40 22.24 -3.16
C LYS A 6 -11.01 22.49 -2.62
N GLU A 7 -10.55 23.73 -2.69
CA GLU A 7 -9.29 24.12 -2.10
C GLU A 7 -9.40 24.18 -0.58
N ASN A 8 -8.30 23.92 0.08
CA ASN A 8 -8.21 23.93 1.52
C ASN A 8 -6.95 24.71 1.91
N SER A 9 -7.11 25.64 2.86
CA SER A 9 -6.00 26.47 3.36
C SER A 9 -5.16 25.76 4.41
N MET A 10 -5.61 24.60 4.93
CA MET A 10 -4.91 23.86 5.95
C MET A 10 -4.13 22.70 5.33
N ASP A 11 -2.84 22.62 5.65
CA ASP A 11 -1.98 21.54 5.19
C ASP A 11 -1.86 20.49 6.29
N LEU A 12 -2.58 19.39 6.13
CA LEU A 12 -2.51 18.22 7.01
C LEU A 12 -1.64 17.11 6.43
N GLY A 13 -0.97 17.41 5.33
CA GLY A 13 -0.18 16.43 4.58
C GLY A 13 -1.02 15.67 3.58
N ASP A 14 -0.35 15.17 2.57
CA ASP A 14 -0.99 14.44 1.48
C ASP A 14 -0.18 13.20 1.14
N THR A 15 -0.86 12.18 0.63
CA THR A 15 -0.20 11.03 0.03
C THR A 15 -0.47 11.07 -1.46
N VAL A 16 0.60 11.13 -2.26
CA VAL A 16 0.50 11.18 -3.72
C VAL A 16 0.44 9.77 -4.26
N ILE A 17 -0.64 9.44 -4.96
CA ILE A 17 -0.84 8.13 -5.57
C ILE A 17 -0.66 8.26 -7.07
N ALA A 18 0.19 7.41 -7.66
CA ALA A 18 0.40 7.41 -9.10
C ALA A 18 -0.91 7.04 -9.81
N ASN A 19 -1.25 7.78 -10.87
CA ASN A 19 -2.46 7.52 -11.64
C ASN A 19 -2.48 6.11 -12.22
N ILE A 20 -1.32 5.54 -12.54
CA ILE A 20 -1.26 4.17 -13.05
C ILE A 20 -1.79 3.15 -12.03
N PHE A 21 -1.58 3.39 -10.73
CA PHE A 21 -2.17 2.53 -9.71
C PHE A 21 -3.70 2.56 -9.82
N LEU A 22 -4.27 3.74 -9.92
CA LEU A 22 -5.73 3.93 -9.95
C LEU A 22 -6.36 3.33 -11.19
N ARG A 23 -5.65 3.34 -12.31
CA ARG A 23 -6.19 2.93 -13.60
C ARG A 23 -5.89 1.48 -13.95
N GLU A 24 -4.70 0.98 -13.59
CA GLU A 24 -4.23 -0.33 -14.04
C GLU A 24 -4.27 -1.40 -12.95
N TYR A 25 -4.11 -1.01 -11.68
CA TYR A 25 -3.98 -2.00 -10.60
C TYR A 25 -5.21 -2.05 -9.68
N MET A 26 -5.80 -0.91 -9.39
CA MET A 26 -6.91 -0.84 -8.46
C MET A 26 -8.21 -1.48 -8.98
N PRO A 27 -8.62 -1.28 -10.26
CA PRO A 27 -10.00 -1.60 -10.67
C PRO A 27 -10.38 -3.07 -10.53
N GLN A 28 -9.43 -4.00 -10.71
CA GLN A 28 -9.72 -5.43 -10.63
C GLN A 28 -9.37 -6.05 -9.28
N ALA A 29 -8.83 -5.27 -8.36
CA ALA A 29 -8.39 -5.77 -7.06
C ALA A 29 -9.54 -5.78 -6.05
N ASP A 30 -9.45 -6.70 -5.08
CA ASP A 30 -10.33 -6.68 -3.91
C ASP A 30 -10.18 -5.35 -3.18
N GLY A 31 -11.32 -4.77 -2.77
CA GLY A 31 -11.30 -3.46 -2.10
C GLY A 31 -10.50 -3.45 -0.81
N ASN A 32 -10.50 -4.55 -0.06
CA ASN A 32 -9.69 -4.66 1.14
C ASN A 32 -8.20 -4.63 0.83
N PHE A 33 -7.80 -5.24 -0.28
CA PHE A 33 -6.40 -5.20 -0.73
C PHE A 33 -5.98 -3.79 -1.12
N VAL A 34 -6.88 -3.03 -1.75
CA VAL A 34 -6.64 -1.63 -2.09
C VAL A 34 -6.46 -0.80 -0.82
N LYS A 35 -7.30 -1.01 0.18
CA LYS A 35 -7.19 -0.30 1.46
C LYS A 35 -5.85 -0.56 2.13
N VAL A 36 -5.39 -1.81 2.14
CA VAL A 36 -4.10 -2.17 2.72
C VAL A 36 -2.97 -1.43 2.00
N TYR A 37 -2.98 -1.49 0.67
CA TYR A 37 -1.94 -0.81 -0.12
C TYR A 37 -1.90 0.68 0.17
N LEU A 38 -3.04 1.35 0.09
CA LEU A 38 -3.10 2.80 0.21
C LEU A 38 -2.71 3.28 1.61
N LEU A 39 -3.20 2.62 2.66
CA LEU A 39 -2.87 3.03 4.02
C LEU A 39 -1.39 2.84 4.32
N ALA A 40 -0.85 1.68 3.97
CA ALA A 40 0.56 1.39 4.19
C ALA A 40 1.46 2.29 3.34
N TYR A 41 1.06 2.56 2.10
CA TYR A 41 1.79 3.49 1.24
C TYR A 41 1.83 4.90 1.83
N GLY A 42 0.71 5.33 2.43
CA GLY A 42 0.66 6.60 3.15
C GLY A 42 1.64 6.66 4.31
N TYR A 43 1.72 5.57 5.09
CA TYR A 43 2.69 5.49 6.18
C TYR A 43 4.13 5.57 5.65
N ALA A 44 4.43 4.80 4.61
CA ALA A 44 5.77 4.77 4.02
C ALA A 44 6.16 6.14 3.46
N SER A 45 5.24 6.79 2.75
CA SER A 45 5.48 8.10 2.14
C SER A 45 5.65 9.19 3.19
N GLY A 46 4.93 9.10 4.30
CA GLY A 46 5.01 10.06 5.39
C GLY A 46 6.11 9.78 6.40
N GLY A 47 6.87 8.71 6.24
CA GLY A 47 7.93 8.34 7.18
C GLY A 47 7.39 7.93 8.55
N VAL A 48 6.17 7.41 8.62
CA VAL A 48 5.56 7.02 9.90
C VAL A 48 6.22 5.75 10.41
N GLN A 49 6.68 5.79 11.65
CA GLN A 49 7.36 4.67 12.30
C GLN A 49 6.38 3.84 13.13
N GLY A 50 6.75 2.59 13.40
CA GLY A 50 6.04 1.74 14.35
C GLY A 50 4.73 1.13 13.84
N LYS A 51 4.50 1.15 12.53
CA LYS A 51 3.33 0.51 11.92
C LYS A 51 3.72 -0.86 11.37
N ASP A 52 2.81 -1.82 11.52
CA ASP A 52 3.01 -3.19 11.08
C ASP A 52 1.69 -3.77 10.57
N ASN A 53 1.70 -5.05 10.20
CA ASN A 53 0.49 -5.70 9.66
C ASN A 53 -0.62 -5.80 10.71
N ALA A 54 -0.27 -5.95 11.98
CA ALA A 54 -1.27 -5.97 13.05
C ALA A 54 -1.94 -4.60 13.19
N SER A 55 -1.18 -3.50 13.08
CA SER A 55 -1.76 -2.16 13.16
C SER A 55 -2.61 -1.84 11.92
N LEU A 56 -2.21 -2.31 10.73
CA LEU A 56 -3.05 -2.18 9.54
C LEU A 56 -4.36 -2.91 9.69
N ALA A 57 -4.31 -4.15 10.16
CA ALA A 57 -5.51 -4.96 10.39
C ALA A 57 -6.47 -4.26 11.36
N LYS A 58 -5.93 -3.75 12.46
CA LYS A 58 -6.73 -3.04 13.45
C LYS A 58 -7.38 -1.78 12.87
N SER A 59 -6.61 -0.98 12.17
CA SER A 59 -7.10 0.28 11.58
C SER A 59 -8.16 0.05 10.51
N LEU A 60 -8.02 -1.02 9.73
CA LEU A 60 -8.92 -1.33 8.63
C LEU A 60 -10.04 -2.29 9.01
N GLN A 61 -10.06 -2.76 10.26
CA GLN A 61 -11.04 -3.73 10.75
C GLN A 61 -11.01 -5.02 9.94
N LEU A 62 -9.80 -5.50 9.66
CA LEU A 62 -9.54 -6.73 8.94
C LEU A 62 -8.84 -7.73 9.87
N LEU A 63 -8.85 -9.00 9.46
CA LEU A 63 -7.98 -9.99 10.09
C LEU A 63 -6.55 -9.77 9.60
N GLU A 64 -5.58 -10.11 10.44
CA GLU A 64 -4.17 -10.02 10.05
C GLU A 64 -3.88 -10.92 8.85
N SER A 65 -4.54 -12.08 8.76
CA SER A 65 -4.44 -12.96 7.60
C SER A 65 -4.92 -12.29 6.30
N ASP A 66 -5.91 -11.39 6.39
CA ASP A 66 -6.36 -10.62 5.22
C ASP A 66 -5.29 -9.66 4.74
N VAL A 67 -4.55 -9.06 5.68
CA VAL A 67 -3.46 -8.15 5.35
C VAL A 67 -2.32 -8.92 4.65
N HIS A 68 -1.97 -10.11 5.16
CA HIS A 68 -0.94 -10.94 4.51
C HIS A 68 -1.36 -11.35 3.11
N ARG A 69 -2.64 -11.70 2.90
CA ARG A 69 -3.14 -12.02 1.56
C ARG A 69 -3.07 -10.83 0.62
N ALA A 70 -3.32 -9.63 1.14
CA ALA A 70 -3.19 -8.41 0.34
C ALA A 70 -1.76 -8.24 -0.16
N TRP A 71 -0.76 -8.43 0.71
CA TRP A 71 0.64 -8.30 0.30
C TRP A 71 1.05 -9.36 -0.72
N THR A 72 0.56 -10.59 -0.57
CA THR A 72 0.80 -11.64 -1.54
C THR A 72 0.21 -11.26 -2.90
N TYR A 73 -1.00 -10.72 -2.91
CA TYR A 73 -1.63 -10.27 -4.14
C TYR A 73 -0.81 -9.17 -4.83
N TRP A 74 -0.42 -8.13 -4.07
CA TRP A 74 0.34 -7.02 -4.66
C TRP A 74 1.74 -7.44 -5.09
N GLU A 75 2.36 -8.39 -4.37
CA GLU A 75 3.64 -8.96 -4.79
C GLU A 75 3.49 -9.72 -6.10
N ASP A 76 2.42 -10.49 -6.25
CA ASP A 76 2.13 -11.22 -7.49
C ASP A 76 1.89 -10.25 -8.66
N GLN A 77 1.34 -9.07 -8.38
CA GLN A 77 1.19 -8.02 -9.38
C GLN A 77 2.50 -7.31 -9.70
N GLY A 78 3.54 -7.55 -8.94
CA GLY A 78 4.86 -6.96 -9.19
C GLY A 78 5.03 -5.54 -8.67
N ILE A 79 4.15 -5.06 -7.80
CA ILE A 79 4.19 -3.66 -7.35
C ILE A 79 4.62 -3.49 -5.89
N VAL A 80 4.82 -4.58 -5.17
CA VAL A 80 5.49 -4.57 -3.87
C VAL A 80 6.45 -5.76 -3.81
N GLU A 81 7.42 -5.67 -2.90
CA GLU A 81 8.33 -6.76 -2.58
C GLU A 81 8.28 -7.03 -1.09
N LYS A 82 8.11 -8.29 -0.72
CA LYS A 82 8.22 -8.73 0.67
C LYS A 82 9.64 -9.18 0.91
N ILE A 83 10.32 -8.53 1.84
CA ILE A 83 11.71 -8.86 2.17
C ILE A 83 11.72 -9.45 3.59
N PRO A 84 12.03 -10.75 3.74
CA PRO A 84 12.08 -11.37 5.06
C PRO A 84 13.09 -10.67 5.95
N ARG A 85 12.76 -10.55 7.23
CA ARG A 85 13.68 -9.95 8.21
C ARG A 85 14.73 -10.98 8.60
N GLU A 86 15.99 -10.59 8.52
CA GLU A 86 17.12 -11.49 8.81
C GLU A 86 17.19 -11.89 10.27
N ASP A 87 16.69 -11.04 11.15
CA ASP A 87 16.72 -11.25 12.60
C ASP A 87 15.51 -12.03 13.14
N SER A 88 14.67 -12.55 12.24
CA SER A 88 13.48 -13.29 12.62
C SER A 88 13.40 -14.63 11.86
N GLN A 89 12.92 -15.66 12.55
CA GLN A 89 12.66 -16.96 11.94
C GLN A 89 11.20 -17.13 11.52
N ASP A 90 10.35 -16.15 11.84
CA ASP A 90 8.94 -16.18 11.45
C ASP A 90 8.81 -15.77 9.98
N PRO A 91 8.29 -16.64 9.10
CA PRO A 91 8.11 -16.29 7.68
C PRO A 91 7.09 -15.18 7.45
N LEU A 92 6.26 -14.86 8.45
CA LEU A 92 5.31 -13.76 8.38
C LEU A 92 5.90 -12.44 8.86
N ASP A 93 7.17 -12.43 9.29
CA ASP A 93 7.87 -11.22 9.70
C ASP A 93 8.74 -10.74 8.55
N TYR A 94 8.23 -9.79 7.79
CA TYR A 94 8.90 -9.24 6.61
C TYR A 94 8.64 -7.76 6.52
N ASP A 95 9.50 -7.06 5.78
CA ASP A 95 9.28 -5.68 5.39
C ASP A 95 8.64 -5.65 4.01
N VAL A 96 7.87 -4.60 3.73
CA VAL A 96 7.22 -4.39 2.45
C VAL A 96 7.84 -3.16 1.80
N TYR A 97 8.35 -3.34 0.59
CA TYR A 97 8.91 -2.26 -0.22
C TYR A 97 8.01 -1.99 -1.40
N PHE A 98 7.65 -0.74 -1.58
CA PHE A 98 6.79 -0.32 -2.68
C PHE A 98 7.64 -0.02 -3.91
N VAL A 99 7.30 -0.65 -5.03
CA VAL A 99 7.96 -0.41 -6.30
C VAL A 99 7.50 0.95 -6.84
N ASP A 100 8.43 1.72 -7.42
CA ASP A 100 8.07 2.97 -8.09
C ASP A 100 7.31 2.62 -9.38
N LEU A 101 6.01 2.85 -9.37
CA LEU A 101 5.13 2.44 -10.46
C LEU A 101 5.40 3.20 -11.75
N LYS A 102 5.78 4.46 -11.66
CA LYS A 102 6.10 5.26 -12.85
C LYS A 102 7.35 4.74 -13.53
N GLU A 103 8.36 4.38 -12.74
CA GLU A 103 9.60 3.80 -13.27
C GLU A 103 9.33 2.43 -13.88
N LEU A 104 8.54 1.60 -13.20
CA LEU A 104 8.15 0.29 -13.71
C LEU A 104 7.43 0.39 -15.05
N TYR A 105 6.50 1.33 -15.18
CA TYR A 105 5.72 1.56 -16.38
C TYR A 105 6.62 1.99 -17.55
N ILE A 106 7.56 2.89 -17.29
CA ILE A 106 8.47 3.42 -18.33
C ILE A 106 9.40 2.31 -18.85
N LYS A 107 9.85 1.39 -17.97
CA LYS A 107 10.77 0.32 -18.34
C LYS A 107 10.10 -0.79 -19.15
N ASN A 108 8.81 -0.90 -19.08
CA ASN A 108 8.04 -1.89 -19.82
C ASN A 108 7.34 -1.24 -21.00
#